data_41c5f9abdf0d3f431271e66df4fede7e
#
_entry.id   41c5f9abdf0d3f431271e66df4fede7e
#
_cell.length_a   1.000
_cell.length_b   1.000
_cell.length_c   1.000
_cell.angle_alpha   90.00
_cell.angle_beta   90.00
_cell.angle_gamma   90.00
#
_symmetry.space_group_name_H-M   'P 1'
#
loop_
_entity.id
_entity.type
_entity.pdbx_description
1 polymer ?
#
loop_
_entity_poly.entity_id
_entity_poly.type
_entity_poly.pdbx_seq_one_letter_code
_entity_poly.pdbx_strand_id
1 'polypeptide(L)'
;MASCGAEEARHRVEQAEAYLIAAELATGEAGGAWGTVAAGNAVLAGIAASDAICCLRLGERSRGDDHHEALALVARATPDGSLLAQTLERLMGIKDQSHYGVELVSSSRARSAVRQATRLITRAKQELERGR
;
A
#
# COMPACT_ATOMS: atom_id res chain seq x y z
N MET A 1 -0.48 -17.73 -2.81
CA MET A 1 0.73 -16.93 -3.07
C MET A 1 1.16 -17.09 -4.53
N ALA A 2 1.81 -16.09 -5.06
CA ALA A 2 2.33 -16.09 -6.42
C ALA A 2 3.82 -15.79 -6.40
N SER A 3 4.61 -16.50 -7.21
CA SER A 3 6.05 -16.25 -7.35
C SER A 3 6.28 -14.92 -8.05
N CYS A 4 7.30 -14.20 -7.65
CA CYS A 4 7.69 -12.95 -8.27
C CYS A 4 9.15 -12.61 -7.97
N GLY A 5 9.72 -11.74 -8.76
CA GLY A 5 11.12 -11.36 -8.64
C GLY A 5 11.32 -9.86 -8.73
N ALA A 6 12.57 -9.46 -9.01
CA ALA A 6 12.97 -8.04 -9.02
C ALA A 6 12.25 -7.22 -10.08
N GLU A 7 11.98 -7.80 -11.25
CA GLU A 7 11.29 -7.08 -12.32
C GLU A 7 9.85 -6.73 -11.92
N GLU A 8 9.12 -7.72 -11.39
CA GLU A 8 7.76 -7.51 -10.91
C GLU A 8 7.76 -6.52 -9.73
N ALA A 9 8.77 -6.57 -8.88
CA ALA A 9 8.91 -5.63 -7.77
C ALA A 9 9.06 -4.19 -8.29
N ARG A 10 9.89 -3.98 -9.32
CA ARG A 10 10.02 -2.64 -9.92
C ARG A 10 8.70 -2.14 -10.48
N HIS A 11 7.96 -3.01 -11.18
CA HIS A 11 6.65 -2.66 -11.73
C HIS A 11 5.67 -2.29 -10.62
N ARG A 12 5.69 -3.03 -9.51
CA ARG A 12 4.81 -2.73 -8.38
C ARG A 12 5.19 -1.41 -7.70
N VAL A 13 6.47 -1.07 -7.62
CA VAL A 13 6.90 0.23 -7.10
C VAL A 13 6.40 1.36 -8.02
N GLU A 14 6.52 1.20 -9.33
CA GLU A 14 5.99 2.19 -10.28
C GLU A 14 4.49 2.39 -10.11
N GLN A 15 3.74 1.28 -9.96
CA GLN A 15 2.30 1.35 -9.73
C GLN A 15 1.99 2.05 -8.40
N ALA A 16 2.75 1.71 -7.35
CA ALA A 16 2.57 2.33 -6.05
C ALA A 16 2.77 3.85 -6.11
N GLU A 17 3.81 4.30 -6.79
CA GLU A 17 4.08 5.73 -6.94
C GLU A 17 2.98 6.44 -7.72
N ALA A 18 2.46 5.82 -8.79
CA ALA A 18 1.37 6.39 -9.57
C ALA A 18 0.08 6.50 -8.74
N TYR A 19 -0.26 5.47 -7.98
CA TYR A 19 -1.41 5.51 -7.08
C TYR A 19 -1.25 6.60 -6.01
N LEU A 20 -0.03 6.76 -5.50
CA LEU A 20 0.24 7.78 -4.48
C LEU A 20 0.04 9.19 -5.05
N ILE A 21 0.52 9.44 -6.27
CA ILE A 21 0.31 10.72 -6.94
C ILE A 21 -1.18 11.01 -7.09
N ALA A 22 -1.96 10.01 -7.53
CA ALA A 22 -3.42 10.15 -7.64
C ALA A 22 -4.06 10.47 -6.30
N ALA A 23 -3.62 9.79 -5.23
CA ALA A 23 -4.12 10.05 -3.88
C ALA A 23 -3.80 11.48 -3.43
N GLU A 24 -2.58 11.94 -3.65
CA GLU A 24 -2.15 13.29 -3.27
C GLU A 24 -2.93 14.37 -4.02
N LEU A 25 -3.17 14.16 -5.32
CA LEU A 25 -3.99 15.09 -6.11
C LEU A 25 -5.42 15.16 -5.55
N ALA A 26 -5.99 14.03 -5.18
CA ALA A 26 -7.35 13.98 -4.63
C ALA A 26 -7.43 14.70 -3.26
N THR A 27 -6.38 14.63 -2.43
CA THR A 27 -6.38 15.35 -1.14
C THR A 27 -6.36 16.86 -1.32
N GLY A 28 -5.94 17.36 -2.46
CA GLY A 28 -5.95 18.80 -2.77
C GLY A 28 -7.31 19.34 -3.15
N GLU A 29 -8.28 18.47 -3.42
CA GLU A 29 -9.63 18.88 -3.79
C GLU A 29 -10.48 19.10 -2.55
N ALA A 30 -11.44 20.00 -2.64
CA ALA A 30 -12.32 20.35 -1.52
C ALA A 30 -13.65 19.60 -1.60
N GLY A 31 -14.07 19.07 -0.47
CA GLY A 31 -15.43 18.56 -0.26
C GLY A 31 -15.76 17.23 -0.91
N GLY A 32 -16.96 16.74 -0.64
CA GLY A 32 -17.54 15.57 -1.28
C GLY A 32 -16.76 14.29 -1.10
N ALA A 33 -16.67 13.51 -2.17
CA ALA A 33 -16.07 12.18 -2.18
C ALA A 33 -14.55 12.17 -2.40
N TRP A 34 -13.90 13.32 -2.48
CA TRP A 34 -12.45 13.37 -2.76
C TRP A 34 -11.60 12.69 -1.69
N GLY A 35 -12.01 12.77 -0.41
CA GLY A 35 -11.34 12.02 0.66
C GLY A 35 -11.41 10.51 0.44
N THR A 36 -12.54 10.02 -0.02
CA THR A 36 -12.75 8.59 -0.34
C THR A 36 -11.86 8.18 -1.53
N VAL A 37 -11.78 9.01 -2.56
CA VAL A 37 -10.92 8.77 -3.73
C VAL A 37 -9.45 8.73 -3.30
N ALA A 38 -9.02 9.70 -2.50
CA ALA A 38 -7.64 9.76 -1.99
C ALA A 38 -7.31 8.53 -1.16
N ALA A 39 -8.17 8.15 -0.23
CA ALA A 39 -7.96 6.99 0.63
C ALA A 39 -7.89 5.69 -0.19
N GLY A 40 -8.78 5.51 -1.15
CA GLY A 40 -8.79 4.34 -2.02
C GLY A 40 -7.48 4.19 -2.80
N ASN A 41 -6.99 5.26 -3.37
CA ASN A 41 -5.72 5.23 -4.10
C ASN A 41 -4.52 5.02 -3.18
N ALA A 42 -4.55 5.59 -1.96
CA ALA A 42 -3.50 5.36 -0.98
C ALA A 42 -3.44 3.88 -0.56
N VAL A 43 -4.58 3.23 -0.39
CA VAL A 43 -4.64 1.78 -0.09
C VAL A 43 -4.00 0.97 -1.21
N LEU A 44 -4.36 1.27 -2.47
CA LEU A 44 -3.78 0.59 -3.63
C LEU A 44 -2.26 0.79 -3.68
N ALA A 45 -1.80 2.00 -3.39
CA ALA A 45 -0.38 2.31 -3.34
C ALA A 45 0.34 1.47 -2.28
N GLY A 46 -0.24 1.39 -1.08
CA GLY A 46 0.33 0.61 0.02
C GLY A 46 0.40 -0.88 -0.27
N ILE A 47 -0.64 -1.43 -0.88
CA ILE A 47 -0.67 -2.84 -1.28
C ILE A 47 0.41 -3.12 -2.32
N ALA A 48 0.55 -2.26 -3.33
CA ALA A 48 1.56 -2.42 -4.36
C ALA A 48 2.98 -2.36 -3.78
N ALA A 49 3.24 -1.43 -2.86
CA ALA A 49 4.53 -1.31 -2.18
C ALA A 49 4.84 -2.56 -1.35
N SER A 50 3.85 -3.07 -0.62
CA SER A 50 4.01 -4.28 0.19
C SER A 50 4.31 -5.50 -0.67
N ASP A 51 3.64 -5.63 -1.82
CA ASP A 51 3.94 -6.69 -2.79
C ASP A 51 5.38 -6.61 -3.28
N ALA A 52 5.87 -5.40 -3.57
CA ALA A 52 7.25 -5.22 -4.01
C ALA A 52 8.25 -5.69 -2.96
N ILE A 53 8.02 -5.36 -1.69
CA ILE A 53 8.88 -5.80 -0.59
C ILE A 53 8.90 -7.33 -0.51
N CYS A 54 7.72 -7.95 -0.59
CA CYS A 54 7.61 -9.41 -0.53
C CYS A 54 8.30 -10.08 -1.73
N CYS A 55 8.15 -9.54 -2.93
CA CYS A 55 8.83 -10.08 -4.12
C CYS A 55 10.35 -10.03 -3.96
N LEU A 56 10.89 -8.91 -3.45
CA LEU A 56 12.33 -8.74 -3.29
C LEU A 56 12.92 -9.60 -2.19
N ARG A 57 12.20 -9.77 -1.09
CA ARG A 57 12.73 -10.45 0.09
C ARG A 57 12.36 -11.93 0.16
N LEU A 58 11.20 -12.31 -0.36
CA LEU A 58 10.67 -13.67 -0.26
C LEU A 58 10.53 -14.37 -1.60
N GLY A 59 10.56 -13.63 -2.71
CA GLY A 59 10.27 -14.19 -4.02
C GLY A 59 8.79 -14.56 -4.22
N GLU A 60 7.92 -14.08 -3.35
CA GLU A 60 6.49 -14.38 -3.35
C GLU A 60 5.68 -13.17 -2.93
N ARG A 61 4.44 -13.07 -3.42
CA ARG A 61 3.48 -12.07 -2.98
C ARG A 61 2.11 -12.71 -2.82
N SER A 62 1.22 -12.01 -2.09
CA SER A 62 -0.17 -12.40 -2.01
C SER A 62 -0.85 -12.20 -3.36
N ARG A 63 -1.85 -13.03 -3.67
CA ARG A 63 -2.66 -12.85 -4.88
C ARG A 63 -3.73 -11.75 -4.74
N GLY A 64 -3.84 -11.17 -3.54
CA GLY A 64 -4.70 -10.02 -3.30
C GLY A 64 -6.10 -10.34 -2.81
N ASP A 65 -6.46 -11.60 -2.70
CA ASP A 65 -7.79 -12.05 -2.25
C ASP A 65 -7.82 -12.50 -0.78
N ASP A 66 -6.65 -12.54 -0.13
CA ASP A 66 -6.52 -12.94 1.27
C ASP A 66 -5.66 -11.92 2.02
N HIS A 67 -6.33 -11.06 2.79
CA HIS A 67 -5.67 -10.03 3.59
C HIS A 67 -4.74 -10.62 4.65
N HIS A 68 -5.12 -11.75 5.27
CA HIS A 68 -4.29 -12.41 6.27
C HIS A 68 -2.98 -12.93 5.67
N GLU A 69 -3.05 -13.47 4.47
CA GLU A 69 -1.87 -13.92 3.74
C GLU A 69 -0.92 -12.75 3.46
N ALA A 70 -1.46 -11.63 2.96
CA ALA A 70 -0.67 -10.44 2.65
C ALA A 70 0.05 -9.91 3.91
N LEU A 71 -0.67 -9.82 5.03
CA LEU A 71 -0.11 -9.34 6.29
C LEU A 71 0.98 -10.29 6.81
N ALA A 72 0.75 -11.59 6.75
CA ALA A 72 1.71 -12.60 7.20
C ALA A 72 3.00 -12.54 6.37
N LEU A 73 2.89 -12.38 5.05
CA LEU A 73 4.06 -12.28 4.18
C LEU A 73 4.89 -11.04 4.50
N VAL A 74 4.26 -9.88 4.62
CA VAL A 74 4.96 -8.63 4.94
C VAL A 74 5.64 -8.74 6.31
N ALA A 75 4.96 -9.32 7.30
CA ALA A 75 5.49 -9.43 8.66
C ALA A 75 6.81 -10.19 8.72
N ARG A 76 7.00 -11.20 7.84
CA ARG A 76 8.23 -12.00 7.84
C ARG A 76 9.23 -11.59 6.76
N ALA A 77 8.91 -10.60 5.93
CA ALA A 77 9.76 -10.23 4.79
C ALA A 77 11.03 -9.49 5.23
N THR A 78 10.94 -8.65 6.25
CA THR A 78 12.05 -7.81 6.71
C THR A 78 12.14 -7.84 8.23
N PRO A 79 13.27 -7.41 8.84
CA PRO A 79 13.37 -7.31 10.30
C PRO A 79 12.32 -6.39 10.93
N ASP A 80 11.92 -5.32 10.23
CA ASP A 80 10.87 -4.40 10.68
C ASP A 80 9.48 -4.78 10.13
N GLY A 81 9.34 -6.01 9.66
CA GLY A 81 8.12 -6.48 8.98
C GLY A 81 6.86 -6.38 9.80
N SER A 82 6.93 -6.57 11.11
CA SER A 82 5.72 -6.46 11.94
C SER A 82 5.18 -5.03 11.96
N LEU A 83 6.04 -4.01 11.92
CA LEU A 83 5.62 -2.61 11.82
C LEU A 83 5.00 -2.33 10.45
N LEU A 84 5.60 -2.87 9.40
CA LEU A 84 5.06 -2.73 8.04
C LEU A 84 3.70 -3.41 7.92
N ALA A 85 3.53 -4.58 8.52
CA ALA A 85 2.25 -5.29 8.53
C ALA A 85 1.18 -4.48 9.26
N GLN A 86 1.51 -3.85 10.39
CA GLN A 86 0.58 -2.98 11.11
C GLN A 86 0.15 -1.79 10.23
N THR A 87 1.09 -1.19 9.53
CA THR A 87 0.79 -0.07 8.60
C THR A 87 -0.15 -0.52 7.50
N LEU A 88 0.13 -1.68 6.89
CA LEU A 88 -0.71 -2.25 5.85
C LEU A 88 -2.11 -2.59 6.37
N GLU A 89 -2.20 -3.14 7.59
CA GLU A 89 -3.48 -3.47 8.21
C GLU A 89 -4.36 -2.24 8.38
N ARG A 90 -3.77 -1.13 8.82
CA ARG A 90 -4.51 0.15 8.95
C ARG A 90 -5.05 0.61 7.60
N LEU A 91 -4.25 0.50 6.54
CA LEU A 91 -4.69 0.85 5.20
C LEU A 91 -5.81 -0.06 4.71
N MET A 92 -5.73 -1.36 4.97
CA MET A 92 -6.77 -2.30 4.57
C MET A 92 -8.09 -2.03 5.27
N GLY A 93 -8.07 -1.56 6.52
CA GLY A 93 -9.27 -1.12 7.22
C GLY A 93 -9.94 0.08 6.55
N ILE A 94 -9.14 1.00 6.04
CA ILE A 94 -9.64 2.16 5.29
C ILE A 94 -10.22 1.72 3.94
N LYS A 95 -9.64 0.69 3.31
CA LYS A 95 -10.14 0.14 2.05
C LYS A 95 -11.59 -0.30 2.18
N ASP A 96 -11.92 -1.03 3.23
CA ASP A 96 -13.29 -1.49 3.45
C ASP A 96 -14.25 -0.30 3.51
N GLN A 97 -13.89 0.75 4.23
CA GLN A 97 -14.70 1.96 4.31
C GLN A 97 -14.81 2.68 2.97
N SER A 98 -13.71 2.80 2.22
CA SER A 98 -13.69 3.56 0.96
C SER A 98 -14.37 2.83 -0.20
N HIS A 99 -14.40 1.49 -0.20
CA HIS A 99 -14.95 0.70 -1.30
C HIS A 99 -16.36 0.14 -1.01
N TYR A 100 -16.68 -0.12 0.24
CA TYR A 100 -17.93 -0.79 0.61
C TYR A 100 -18.80 0.01 1.57
N GLY A 101 -18.25 1.03 2.22
CA GLY A 101 -19.00 1.86 3.15
C GLY A 101 -19.89 2.88 2.42
N VAL A 102 -20.96 3.28 3.10
CA VAL A 102 -21.86 4.32 2.59
C VAL A 102 -21.44 5.71 3.05
N GLU A 103 -20.53 5.80 4.01
CA GLU A 103 -20.03 7.06 4.54
C GLU A 103 -18.75 7.49 3.80
N LEU A 104 -18.60 8.78 3.62
CA LEU A 104 -17.41 9.32 2.98
C LEU A 104 -16.23 9.31 3.96
N VAL A 105 -15.03 9.02 3.43
CA VAL A 105 -13.80 9.09 4.21
C VAL A 105 -13.44 10.57 4.41
N SER A 106 -13.17 10.97 5.66
CA SER A 106 -12.81 12.34 5.96
C SER A 106 -11.45 12.71 5.36
N SER A 107 -11.24 14.03 5.14
CA SER A 107 -9.95 14.54 4.68
C SER A 107 -8.81 14.16 5.62
N SER A 108 -9.06 14.18 6.93
CA SER A 108 -8.06 13.81 7.93
C SER A 108 -7.64 12.35 7.80
N ARG A 109 -8.60 11.45 7.64
CA ARG A 109 -8.31 10.02 7.46
C ARG A 109 -7.64 9.75 6.12
N ALA A 110 -8.05 10.48 5.09
CA ALA A 110 -7.42 10.37 3.77
C ALA A 110 -5.95 10.78 3.82
N ARG A 111 -5.64 11.89 4.49
CA ARG A 111 -4.25 12.34 4.65
C ARG A 111 -3.43 11.35 5.47
N SER A 112 -4.03 10.75 6.50
CA SER A 112 -3.39 9.68 7.27
C SER A 112 -3.07 8.48 6.39
N ALA A 113 -4.01 8.07 5.53
CA ALA A 113 -3.80 6.97 4.59
C ALA A 113 -2.63 7.26 3.64
N VAL A 114 -2.55 8.50 3.13
CA VAL A 114 -1.44 8.91 2.26
C VAL A 114 -0.10 8.80 3.01
N ARG A 115 -0.04 9.21 4.27
CA ARG A 115 1.19 9.08 5.08
C ARG A 115 1.58 7.62 5.28
N GLN A 116 0.61 6.74 5.56
CA GLN A 116 0.88 5.30 5.73
C GLN A 116 1.40 4.69 4.42
N ALA A 117 0.76 5.01 3.31
CA ALA A 117 1.19 4.53 1.99
C ALA A 117 2.61 5.01 1.66
N THR A 118 2.91 6.26 1.97
CA THR A 118 4.24 6.85 1.74
C THR A 118 5.32 6.07 2.49
N ARG A 119 5.05 5.67 3.73
CA ARG A 119 6.00 4.85 4.51
C ARG A 119 6.30 3.52 3.84
N LEU A 120 5.27 2.85 3.35
CA LEU A 120 5.43 1.56 2.67
C LEU A 120 6.20 1.72 1.35
N ILE A 121 5.91 2.77 0.59
CA ILE A 121 6.61 3.05 -0.66
C ILE A 121 8.08 3.37 -0.42
N THR A 122 8.37 4.20 0.58
CA THR A 122 9.75 4.53 0.95
C THR A 122 10.53 3.26 1.29
N ARG A 123 9.91 2.37 2.05
CA ARG A 123 10.53 1.11 2.44
C ARG A 123 10.75 0.19 1.24
N ALA A 124 9.77 0.13 0.33
CA ALA A 124 9.90 -0.67 -0.90
C ALA A 124 11.04 -0.16 -1.78
N LYS A 125 11.19 1.16 -1.90
CA LYS A 125 12.27 1.76 -2.67
C LYS A 125 13.64 1.46 -2.06
N GLN A 126 13.74 1.46 -0.73
CA GLN A 126 14.96 1.09 -0.03
C GLN A 126 15.34 -0.37 -0.31
N GLU A 127 14.37 -1.29 -0.31
CA GLU A 127 14.62 -2.68 -0.65
C GLU A 127 15.05 -2.84 -2.11
N LEU A 128 14.45 -2.09 -3.01
CA LEU A 128 14.81 -2.11 -4.41
C LEU A 128 16.27 -1.65 -4.62
N GLU A 129 16.70 -0.61 -3.90
CA GLU A 129 18.07 -0.12 -3.94
C GLU A 129 19.07 -1.15 -3.42
N ARG A 130 18.73 -1.87 -2.35
CA ARG A 130 19.59 -2.92 -1.78
C ARG A 130 19.82 -4.08 -2.74
N GLY A 131 18.87 -4.33 -3.64
CA GLY A 131 18.96 -5.41 -4.62
C GLY A 131 19.89 -5.14 -5.81
N ARG A 132 20.51 -3.97 -5.87
CA ARG A 132 21.39 -3.58 -6.96
C ARG A 132 22.85 -3.93 -6.69
#